data_412ce007175fb1b275765d4f935699e0
#
_entry.id   412ce007175fb1b275765d4f935699e0
#
_cell.length_a   1.000
_cell.length_b   1.000
_cell.length_c   1.000
_cell.angle_alpha   90.00
_cell.angle_beta   90.00
_cell.angle_gamma   90.00
#
_symmetry.space_group_name_H-M   'P 1'
#
loop_
_entity.id
_entity.type
_entity.pdbx_description
1 polymer ?
#
loop_
_entity_poly.entity_id
_entity_poly.type
_entity_poly.pdbx_seq_one_letter_code
_entity_poly.pdbx_strand_id
1 'polypeptide(L)'
;MDRKRREESAIKDRIKEKQNEKSEGMERAVLTRLHLSASALKYLALLAMTADHIAVICRPVSGFRTFGDLAFPLFAFLLVEGFFHTRDRRCYGRRLLLAAAVSEIPYDLAFSGRWMDAQHQNVCLTFFLALVAMELLERYGNGIWEKLVLTAVFCTLTEAAGADGGAWGMGLVLAFYFCVIGNSGTNVPRHILFHEKTAGVFMKMIAAVLIGAFAWQEPLWVLALTAVCLLLYDGYRGRSRFRSFFYIYYPAHLLVLYFLS
;
A
#
# COMPACT_ATOMS: atom_id res chain seq x y z
N MET A 1 -37.01 8.06 -53.49
CA MET A 1 -37.24 8.20 -52.00
C MET A 1 -36.21 7.43 -51.18
N ASP A 2 -35.73 6.30 -51.71
CA ASP A 2 -34.80 5.37 -50.96
C ASP A 2 -33.34 5.89 -50.80
N ARG A 3 -32.84 6.66 -51.78
CA ARG A 3 -31.46 7.19 -51.77
C ARG A 3 -31.22 8.26 -50.70
N LYS A 4 -32.17 9.15 -50.45
CA LYS A 4 -32.09 10.17 -49.39
C LYS A 4 -32.09 9.57 -48.01
N ARG A 5 -32.88 8.51 -47.78
CA ARG A 5 -32.90 7.80 -46.49
C ARG A 5 -31.59 7.07 -46.17
N ARG A 6 -30.93 6.54 -47.22
CA ARG A 6 -29.58 5.88 -47.03
C ARG A 6 -28.51 6.92 -46.72
N GLU A 7 -28.54 8.07 -47.34
CA GLU A 7 -27.62 9.18 -47.08
C GLU A 7 -27.81 9.75 -45.64
N GLU A 8 -29.02 9.93 -45.20
CA GLU A 8 -29.32 10.36 -43.82
C GLU A 8 -28.90 9.34 -42.76
N SER A 9 -29.07 8.03 -43.04
CA SER A 9 -28.60 6.96 -42.16
C SER A 9 -27.09 6.96 -42.06
N ALA A 10 -26.37 7.04 -43.18
CA ALA A 10 -24.91 7.08 -43.21
C ALA A 10 -24.32 8.29 -42.50
N ILE A 11 -24.99 9.45 -42.55
CA ILE A 11 -24.59 10.65 -41.81
C ILE A 11 -24.80 10.47 -40.32
N LYS A 12 -25.91 9.87 -39.89
CA LYS A 12 -26.16 9.57 -38.48
C LYS A 12 -25.14 8.59 -37.88
N ASP A 13 -24.79 7.57 -38.65
CA ASP A 13 -23.82 6.58 -38.21
C ASP A 13 -22.41 7.19 -38.06
N ARG A 14 -21.98 8.04 -39.00
CA ARG A 14 -20.72 8.80 -38.88
C ARG A 14 -20.70 9.79 -37.72
N ILE A 15 -21.83 10.40 -37.37
CA ILE A 15 -21.93 11.31 -36.24
C ILE A 15 -21.80 10.51 -34.93
N LYS A 16 -22.48 9.36 -34.84
CA LYS A 16 -22.37 8.45 -33.69
C LYS A 16 -20.93 7.94 -33.49
N GLU A 17 -20.28 7.53 -34.55
CA GLU A 17 -18.90 7.05 -34.55
C GLU A 17 -17.94 8.14 -34.04
N LYS A 18 -18.04 9.36 -34.54
CA LYS A 18 -17.25 10.52 -34.07
C LYS A 18 -17.55 10.91 -32.61
N GLN A 19 -18.78 10.75 -32.16
CA GLN A 19 -19.14 11.01 -30.75
C GLN A 19 -18.54 9.94 -29.84
N ASN A 20 -18.53 8.67 -30.27
CA ASN A 20 -17.91 7.55 -29.54
C ASN A 20 -16.39 7.72 -29.45
N GLU A 21 -15.72 8.03 -30.56
CA GLU A 21 -14.27 8.32 -30.60
C GLU A 21 -13.91 9.50 -29.69
N LYS A 22 -14.73 10.54 -29.65
CA LYS A 22 -14.51 11.71 -28.78
C LYS A 22 -14.72 11.38 -27.30
N SER A 23 -15.72 10.56 -26.97
CA SER A 23 -15.96 10.10 -25.59
C SER A 23 -14.85 9.18 -25.11
N GLU A 24 -14.42 8.20 -25.93
CA GLU A 24 -13.28 7.33 -25.62
C GLU A 24 -11.97 8.10 -25.49
N GLY A 25 -11.74 9.08 -26.39
CA GLY A 25 -10.58 9.97 -26.29
C GLY A 25 -10.56 10.83 -25.04
N MET A 26 -11.72 11.30 -24.60
CA MET A 26 -11.86 12.09 -23.39
C MET A 26 -11.72 11.21 -22.13
N GLU A 27 -12.27 10.00 -22.14
CA GLU A 27 -12.13 9.02 -21.07
C GLU A 27 -10.67 8.57 -20.91
N ARG A 28 -9.98 8.27 -22.01
CA ARG A 28 -8.53 8.00 -22.02
C ARG A 28 -7.73 9.22 -21.54
N ALA A 29 -8.07 10.43 -21.91
CA ALA A 29 -7.40 11.65 -21.50
C ALA A 29 -7.61 11.96 -20.01
N VAL A 30 -8.76 11.62 -19.44
CA VAL A 30 -9.05 11.73 -18.00
C VAL A 30 -8.29 10.66 -17.22
N LEU A 31 -8.29 9.41 -17.68
CA LEU A 31 -7.52 8.32 -17.08
C LEU A 31 -6.00 8.56 -17.17
N THR A 32 -5.50 9.17 -18.23
CA THR A 32 -4.08 9.57 -18.35
C THR A 32 -3.70 10.77 -17.49
N ARG A 33 -4.64 11.52 -16.94
CA ARG A 33 -4.37 12.67 -16.05
C ARG A 33 -4.41 12.31 -14.56
N LEU A 34 -5.04 11.19 -14.18
CA LEU A 34 -5.09 10.70 -12.80
C LEU A 34 -3.94 9.71 -12.56
N HIS A 35 -2.73 10.25 -12.38
CA HIS A 35 -1.57 9.44 -11.98
C HIS A 35 -1.22 9.73 -10.53
N LEU A 36 -1.12 8.68 -9.71
CA LEU A 36 -0.63 8.75 -8.34
C LEU A 36 0.83 8.33 -8.29
N SER A 37 1.70 9.25 -7.89
CA SER A 37 3.10 8.91 -7.61
C SER A 37 3.25 8.23 -6.24
N ALA A 38 4.38 7.55 -5.99
CA ALA A 38 4.69 7.00 -4.67
C ALA A 38 4.64 8.06 -3.55
N SER A 39 5.02 9.30 -3.85
CA SER A 39 4.89 10.40 -2.89
C SER A 39 3.43 10.73 -2.59
N ALA A 40 2.55 10.75 -3.58
CA ALA A 40 1.12 11.01 -3.39
C ALA A 40 0.47 9.89 -2.55
N LEU A 41 0.77 8.62 -2.85
CA LEU A 41 0.32 7.48 -2.06
C LEU A 41 0.80 7.56 -0.60
N LYS A 42 2.05 7.99 -0.36
CA LYS A 42 2.57 8.18 1.00
C LYS A 42 1.80 9.23 1.77
N TYR A 43 1.49 10.38 1.16
CA TYR A 43 0.69 11.40 1.83
C TYR A 43 -0.74 10.93 2.10
N LEU A 44 -1.35 10.21 1.16
CA LEU A 44 -2.67 9.61 1.36
C LEU A 44 -2.66 8.62 2.53
N ALA A 45 -1.66 7.72 2.58
CA ALA A 45 -1.49 6.77 3.67
C ALA A 45 -1.27 7.46 5.02
N LEU A 46 -0.48 8.57 5.06
CA LEU A 46 -0.31 9.37 6.27
C LEU A 46 -1.62 10.02 6.73
N LEU A 47 -2.39 10.58 5.81
CA LEU A 47 -3.68 11.18 6.15
C LEU A 47 -4.65 10.14 6.70
N ALA A 48 -4.73 8.96 6.07
CA ALA A 48 -5.54 7.86 6.52
C ALA A 48 -5.11 7.38 7.92
N MET A 49 -3.82 7.15 8.15
CA MET A 49 -3.26 6.78 9.44
C MET A 49 -3.56 7.81 10.53
N THR A 50 -3.42 9.10 10.20
CA THR A 50 -3.71 10.18 11.16
C THR A 50 -5.19 10.21 11.52
N ALA A 51 -6.08 10.01 10.55
CA ALA A 51 -7.52 9.93 10.80
C ALA A 51 -7.89 8.76 11.71
N ASP A 52 -7.27 7.58 11.50
CA ASP A 52 -7.43 6.42 12.37
C ASP A 52 -7.00 6.73 13.81
N HIS A 53 -5.80 7.24 13.98
CA HIS A 53 -5.26 7.55 15.29
C HIS A 53 -6.08 8.63 16.02
N ILE A 54 -6.61 9.64 15.33
CA ILE A 54 -7.55 10.60 15.92
C ILE A 54 -8.82 9.89 16.38
N ALA A 55 -9.36 8.96 15.58
CA ALA A 55 -10.58 8.24 15.94
C ALA A 55 -10.38 7.30 17.14
N VAL A 56 -9.18 6.71 17.26
CA VAL A 56 -8.88 5.78 18.37
C VAL A 56 -8.50 6.51 19.65
N ILE A 57 -7.67 7.56 19.54
CA ILE A 57 -7.06 8.21 20.71
C ILE A 57 -7.93 9.35 21.25
N CYS A 58 -8.45 10.24 20.39
CA CYS A 58 -9.13 11.45 20.85
C CYS A 58 -10.65 11.28 20.93
N ARG A 59 -11.31 10.80 19.88
CA ARG A 59 -12.76 10.58 19.86
C ARG A 59 -13.14 9.54 18.80
N PRO A 60 -14.01 8.57 19.14
CA PRO A 60 -14.46 7.55 18.20
C PRO A 60 -15.40 8.15 17.13
N VAL A 61 -14.84 8.62 16.02
CA VAL A 61 -15.58 9.00 14.83
C VAL A 61 -15.48 7.85 13.84
N SER A 62 -16.57 7.10 13.67
CA SER A 62 -16.59 5.87 12.86
C SER A 62 -16.05 6.05 11.44
N GLY A 63 -16.39 7.17 10.78
CA GLY A 63 -15.89 7.47 9.44
C GLY A 63 -14.38 7.66 9.35
N PHE A 64 -13.73 8.21 10.38
CA PHE A 64 -12.28 8.39 10.43
C PHE A 64 -11.56 7.07 10.60
N ARG A 65 -12.09 6.18 11.45
CA ARG A 65 -11.54 4.84 11.63
C ARG A 65 -11.56 4.05 10.33
N THR A 66 -12.73 3.98 9.69
CA THR A 66 -12.87 3.24 8.44
C THR A 66 -12.04 3.83 7.27
N PHE A 67 -11.82 5.16 7.25
CA PHE A 67 -10.87 5.75 6.31
C PHE A 67 -9.43 5.39 6.66
N GLY A 68 -9.13 5.24 7.95
CA GLY A 68 -7.82 4.84 8.48
C GLY A 68 -7.35 3.47 8.02
N ASP A 69 -8.28 2.52 7.85
CA ASP A 69 -8.02 1.16 7.40
C ASP A 69 -7.29 1.11 6.04
N LEU A 70 -7.36 2.20 5.26
CA LEU A 70 -6.62 2.38 4.02
C LEU A 70 -5.11 2.50 4.22
N ALA A 71 -4.66 2.93 5.40
CA ALA A 71 -3.26 3.28 5.63
C ALA A 71 -2.34 2.07 5.50
N PHE A 72 -2.69 0.97 6.18
CA PHE A 72 -1.83 -0.20 6.23
C PHE A 72 -1.57 -0.83 4.85
N PRO A 73 -2.58 -1.14 4.00
CA PRO A 73 -2.36 -1.67 2.67
C PRO A 73 -1.50 -0.76 1.77
N LEU A 74 -1.69 0.55 1.86
CA LEU A 74 -0.89 1.51 1.10
C LEU A 74 0.56 1.54 1.56
N PHE A 75 0.82 1.53 2.87
CA PHE A 75 2.18 1.45 3.39
C PHE A 75 2.85 0.11 3.09
N ALA A 76 2.11 -1.02 3.17
CA ALA A 76 2.59 -2.33 2.80
C ALA A 76 3.05 -2.38 1.33
N PHE A 77 2.23 -1.84 0.42
CA PHE A 77 2.59 -1.70 -0.99
C PHE A 77 3.85 -0.83 -1.18
N LEU A 78 3.90 0.34 -0.54
CA LEU A 78 5.03 1.26 -0.62
C LEU A 78 6.31 0.71 -0.01
N LEU A 79 6.21 -0.17 0.99
CA LEU A 79 7.35 -0.88 1.55
C LEU A 79 7.96 -1.83 0.53
N VAL A 80 7.13 -2.63 -0.14
CA VAL A 80 7.55 -3.57 -1.18
C VAL A 80 8.13 -2.82 -2.38
N GLU A 81 7.49 -1.76 -2.83
CA GLU A 81 8.00 -0.87 -3.88
C GLU A 81 9.36 -0.30 -3.48
N GLY A 82 9.48 0.20 -2.26
CA GLY A 82 10.72 0.71 -1.70
C GLY A 82 11.83 -0.34 -1.63
N PHE A 83 11.51 -1.59 -1.29
CA PHE A 83 12.46 -2.69 -1.25
C PHE A 83 13.12 -2.95 -2.61
N PHE A 84 12.34 -2.94 -3.69
CA PHE A 84 12.87 -3.16 -5.05
C PHE A 84 13.61 -1.95 -5.62
N HIS A 85 13.29 -0.74 -5.19
CA HIS A 85 13.92 0.50 -5.69
C HIS A 85 15.14 0.97 -4.86
N THR A 86 15.34 0.41 -3.67
CA THR A 86 16.42 0.84 -2.77
C THR A 86 17.72 0.07 -3.06
N ARG A 87 18.80 0.80 -3.32
CA ARG A 87 20.14 0.21 -3.51
C ARG A 87 20.73 -0.32 -2.21
N ASP A 88 20.57 0.42 -1.10
CA ASP A 88 21.09 0.07 0.22
C ASP A 88 19.93 -0.33 1.15
N ARG A 89 19.56 -1.61 1.10
CA ARG A 89 18.51 -2.20 1.92
C ARG A 89 18.88 -2.22 3.41
N ARG A 90 20.18 -2.33 3.73
CA ARG A 90 20.65 -2.26 5.13
C ARG A 90 20.40 -0.89 5.72
N CYS A 91 20.67 0.16 4.97
CA CYS A 91 20.35 1.53 5.38
C CYS A 91 18.83 1.75 5.51
N TYR A 92 18.03 1.14 4.63
CA TYR A 92 16.58 1.19 4.73
C TYR A 92 16.08 0.48 6.00
N GLY A 93 16.54 -0.74 6.27
CA GLY A 93 16.21 -1.48 7.49
C GLY A 93 16.61 -0.73 8.77
N ARG A 94 17.83 -0.16 8.82
CA ARG A 94 18.26 0.66 9.97
C ARG A 94 17.34 1.85 10.22
N ARG A 95 16.85 2.52 9.18
CA ARG A 95 15.89 3.65 9.34
C ARG A 95 14.55 3.17 9.90
N LEU A 96 14.03 2.02 9.43
CA LEU A 96 12.80 1.44 9.96
C LEU A 96 12.96 1.00 11.41
N LEU A 97 14.07 0.34 11.74
CA LEU A 97 14.37 -0.07 13.11
C LEU A 97 14.50 1.13 14.06
N LEU A 98 15.20 2.18 13.62
CA LEU A 98 15.31 3.42 14.40
C LEU A 98 13.94 4.09 14.56
N ALA A 99 13.11 4.11 13.51
CA ALA A 99 11.76 4.63 13.59
C ALA A 99 10.92 3.80 14.56
N ALA A 100 11.00 2.47 14.53
CA ALA A 100 10.33 1.60 15.49
C ALA A 100 10.74 1.94 16.92
N ALA A 101 12.05 1.98 17.21
CA ALA A 101 12.56 2.25 18.56
C ALA A 101 12.19 3.65 19.08
N VAL A 102 12.25 4.68 18.22
CA VAL A 102 11.90 6.07 18.61
C VAL A 102 10.38 6.24 18.79
N SER A 103 9.59 5.50 18.03
CA SER A 103 8.13 5.61 18.06
C SER A 103 7.48 4.77 19.17
N GLU A 104 8.22 3.87 19.81
CA GLU A 104 7.66 2.96 20.82
C GLU A 104 7.07 3.72 22.00
N ILE A 105 7.83 4.60 22.62
CA ILE A 105 7.34 5.40 23.75
C ILE A 105 6.14 6.28 23.34
N PRO A 106 6.16 7.06 22.25
CA PRO A 106 4.97 7.76 21.77
C PRO A 106 3.76 6.86 21.50
N TYR A 107 3.99 5.66 20.99
CA TYR A 107 2.95 4.70 20.68
C TYR A 107 2.30 4.17 21.97
N ASP A 108 3.11 3.70 22.92
CA ASP A 108 2.64 3.19 24.20
C ASP A 108 1.87 4.25 25.00
N LEU A 109 2.38 5.47 25.04
CA LEU A 109 1.70 6.59 25.68
C LEU A 109 0.34 6.89 25.04
N ALA A 110 0.28 6.91 23.70
CA ALA A 110 -0.93 7.28 22.96
C ALA A 110 -2.02 6.20 23.01
N PHE A 111 -1.65 4.91 22.98
CA PHE A 111 -2.62 3.81 22.93
C PHE A 111 -2.87 3.13 24.25
N SER A 112 -1.86 3.01 25.12
CA SER A 112 -1.95 2.30 26.40
C SER A 112 -1.94 3.24 27.62
N GLY A 113 -1.59 4.51 27.44
CA GLY A 113 -1.38 5.46 28.54
C GLY A 113 -0.20 5.09 29.46
N ARG A 114 0.69 4.21 29.00
CA ARG A 114 1.85 3.69 29.74
C ARG A 114 3.14 4.06 29.02
N TRP A 115 4.23 4.18 29.77
CA TRP A 115 5.55 4.44 29.19
C TRP A 115 6.13 3.27 28.41
N MET A 116 5.66 2.05 28.70
CA MET A 116 6.15 0.81 28.09
C MET A 116 5.04 -0.25 28.13
N ASP A 117 4.70 -0.78 26.97
CA ASP A 117 3.75 -1.88 26.79
C ASP A 117 4.41 -2.97 25.95
N ALA A 118 4.95 -4.00 26.60
CA ALA A 118 5.62 -5.09 25.89
C ALA A 118 4.69 -5.98 25.06
N GLN A 119 3.36 -5.80 25.18
CA GLN A 119 2.37 -6.64 24.48
C GLN A 119 1.99 -6.09 23.10
N HIS A 120 2.15 -4.78 22.89
CA HIS A 120 1.77 -4.11 21.67
C HIS A 120 2.94 -3.28 21.16
N GLN A 121 3.42 -3.59 19.96
CA GLN A 121 4.53 -2.90 19.33
C GLN A 121 4.05 -2.13 18.09
N ASN A 122 4.69 -1.01 17.80
CA ASN A 122 4.27 -0.14 16.70
C ASN A 122 4.51 -0.77 15.29
N VAL A 123 3.78 -0.26 14.29
CA VAL A 123 3.77 -0.75 12.90
C VAL A 123 5.15 -0.69 12.22
N CYS A 124 6.06 0.19 12.66
CA CYS A 124 7.40 0.26 12.08
C CYS A 124 8.21 -1.02 12.35
N LEU A 125 7.94 -1.71 13.47
CA LEU A 125 8.52 -3.01 13.75
C LEU A 125 8.04 -4.07 12.75
N THR A 126 6.73 -4.11 12.45
CA THR A 126 6.17 -4.99 11.42
C THR A 126 6.84 -4.75 10.07
N PHE A 127 7.00 -3.50 9.66
CA PHE A 127 7.64 -3.16 8.39
C PHE A 127 9.15 -3.47 8.39
N PHE A 128 9.82 -3.33 9.51
CA PHE A 128 11.21 -3.77 9.64
C PHE A 128 11.34 -5.29 9.50
N LEU A 129 10.51 -6.06 10.21
CA LEU A 129 10.50 -7.52 10.12
C LEU A 129 10.14 -8.00 8.70
N ALA A 130 9.19 -7.33 8.05
CA ALA A 130 8.82 -7.62 6.66
C ALA A 130 9.98 -7.35 5.68
N LEU A 131 10.75 -6.28 5.90
CA LEU A 131 11.93 -6.00 5.08
C LEU A 131 12.99 -7.10 5.26
N VAL A 132 13.21 -7.56 6.48
CA VAL A 132 14.13 -8.69 6.78
C VAL A 132 13.61 -9.98 6.14
N ALA A 133 12.29 -10.25 6.24
CA ALA A 133 11.66 -11.41 5.61
C ALA A 133 11.87 -11.42 4.09
N MET A 134 11.63 -10.29 3.42
CA MET A 134 11.85 -10.15 1.96
C MET A 134 13.32 -10.38 1.57
N GLU A 135 14.27 -9.86 2.36
CA GLU A 135 15.70 -10.07 2.12
C GLU A 135 16.09 -11.57 2.27
N LEU A 136 15.55 -12.24 3.28
CA LEU A 136 15.81 -13.68 3.49
C LEU A 136 15.12 -14.55 2.42
N LEU A 137 13.91 -14.19 2.01
CA LEU A 137 13.20 -14.85 0.92
C LEU A 137 13.94 -14.71 -0.41
N GLU A 138 14.54 -13.56 -0.69
CA GLU A 138 15.34 -13.35 -1.90
C GLU A 138 16.64 -14.17 -1.86
N ARG A 139 17.24 -14.35 -0.68
CA ARG A 139 18.51 -15.04 -0.50
C ARG A 139 18.36 -16.55 -0.39
N TYR A 140 17.34 -17.05 0.29
CA TYR A 140 17.20 -18.45 0.68
C TYR A 140 15.92 -19.12 0.15
N GLY A 141 14.94 -18.35 -0.36
CA GLY A 141 13.65 -18.87 -0.83
C GLY A 141 13.73 -19.45 -2.25
N ASN A 142 14.56 -20.46 -2.48
CA ASN A 142 14.75 -21.06 -3.80
C ASN A 142 13.58 -21.97 -4.21
N GLY A 143 13.04 -22.75 -3.27
CA GLY A 143 11.91 -23.65 -3.47
C GLY A 143 10.62 -23.13 -2.83
N ILE A 144 9.54 -23.86 -3.07
CA ILE A 144 8.23 -23.51 -2.50
C ILE A 144 8.20 -23.71 -0.98
N TRP A 145 8.88 -24.74 -0.49
CA TRP A 145 8.90 -25.07 0.93
C TRP A 145 9.65 -24.03 1.75
N GLU A 146 10.81 -23.56 1.26
CA GLU A 146 11.59 -22.50 1.90
C GLU A 146 10.78 -21.20 1.97
N LYS A 147 10.06 -20.86 0.92
CA LYS A 147 9.15 -19.69 0.91
C LYS A 147 8.04 -19.83 1.93
N LEU A 148 7.39 -20.99 1.99
CA LEU A 148 6.31 -21.24 2.96
C LEU A 148 6.83 -21.21 4.39
N VAL A 149 7.96 -21.85 4.68
CA VAL A 149 8.56 -21.86 6.02
C VAL A 149 8.96 -20.47 6.45
N LEU A 150 9.68 -19.71 5.61
CA LEU A 150 10.08 -18.34 5.93
C LEU A 150 8.86 -17.44 6.15
N THR A 151 7.83 -17.55 5.31
CA THR A 151 6.57 -16.80 5.48
C THR A 151 5.92 -17.13 6.82
N ALA A 152 5.77 -18.42 7.15
CA ALA A 152 5.18 -18.86 8.41
C ALA A 152 5.97 -18.37 9.61
N VAL A 153 7.31 -18.47 9.58
CA VAL A 153 8.21 -18.00 10.66
C VAL A 153 8.01 -16.50 10.89
N PHE A 154 8.00 -15.67 9.84
CA PHE A 154 7.85 -14.24 10.02
C PHE A 154 6.43 -13.83 10.42
N CYS A 155 5.39 -14.52 9.94
CA CYS A 155 4.02 -14.31 10.42
C CYS A 155 3.91 -14.64 11.93
N THR A 156 4.42 -15.78 12.36
CA THR A 156 4.40 -16.16 13.80
C THR A 156 5.29 -15.25 14.64
N LEU A 157 6.43 -14.82 14.14
CA LEU A 157 7.33 -13.88 14.85
C LEU A 157 6.65 -12.51 15.06
N THR A 158 5.99 -12.00 14.03
CA THR A 158 5.30 -10.69 14.10
C THR A 158 4.12 -10.75 15.06
N GLU A 159 3.35 -11.84 15.04
CA GLU A 159 2.26 -12.09 15.99
C GLU A 159 2.77 -12.22 17.42
N ALA A 160 3.78 -13.03 17.64
CA ALA A 160 4.39 -13.25 18.96
C ALA A 160 5.06 -12.00 19.54
N ALA A 161 5.56 -11.11 18.67
CA ALA A 161 6.09 -9.81 19.08
C ALA A 161 4.98 -8.79 19.43
N GLY A 162 3.71 -9.09 19.19
CA GLY A 162 2.61 -8.13 19.35
C GLY A 162 2.71 -6.93 18.41
N ALA A 163 3.40 -7.07 17.29
CA ALA A 163 3.61 -5.96 16.35
C ALA A 163 2.32 -5.63 15.60
N ASP A 164 2.05 -4.34 15.45
CA ASP A 164 0.82 -3.83 14.83
C ASP A 164 0.61 -4.41 13.43
N GLY A 165 -0.61 -4.86 13.13
CA GLY A 165 -0.95 -5.64 11.95
C GLY A 165 -0.72 -7.16 12.09
N GLY A 166 0.11 -7.63 13.04
CA GLY A 166 0.30 -9.03 13.37
C GLY A 166 0.67 -9.93 12.17
N ALA A 167 0.30 -11.20 12.26
CA ALA A 167 0.53 -12.17 11.19
C ALA A 167 -0.17 -11.81 9.87
N TRP A 168 -1.34 -11.20 9.94
CA TRP A 168 -2.10 -10.77 8.74
C TRP A 168 -1.41 -9.63 8.01
N GLY A 169 -0.92 -8.63 8.75
CA GLY A 169 -0.17 -7.52 8.16
C GLY A 169 1.12 -7.99 7.49
N MET A 170 1.86 -8.88 8.15
CA MET A 170 3.03 -9.55 7.56
C MET A 170 2.63 -10.32 6.31
N GLY A 171 1.56 -11.10 6.37
CA GLY A 171 1.03 -11.87 5.24
C GLY A 171 0.68 -10.98 4.04
N LEU A 172 0.05 -9.82 4.26
CA LEU A 172 -0.27 -8.87 3.20
C LEU A 172 0.98 -8.29 2.52
N VAL A 173 1.99 -7.89 3.32
CA VAL A 173 3.27 -7.40 2.75
C VAL A 173 3.92 -8.49 1.91
N LEU A 174 4.01 -9.72 2.42
CA LEU A 174 4.62 -10.83 1.69
C LEU A 174 3.80 -11.25 0.47
N ALA A 175 2.47 -11.14 0.52
CA ALA A 175 1.61 -11.34 -0.66
C ALA A 175 1.94 -10.34 -1.77
N PHE A 176 2.08 -9.05 -1.45
CA PHE A 176 2.52 -8.05 -2.42
C PHE A 176 3.92 -8.36 -2.98
N TYR A 177 4.85 -8.77 -2.13
CA TYR A 177 6.18 -9.20 -2.53
C TYR A 177 6.13 -10.37 -3.52
N PHE A 178 5.35 -11.42 -3.23
CA PHE A 178 5.19 -12.57 -4.13
C PHE A 178 4.47 -12.22 -5.43
N CYS A 179 3.55 -11.27 -5.42
CA CYS A 179 2.92 -10.75 -6.64
C CYS A 179 3.95 -10.16 -7.60
N VAL A 180 4.92 -9.41 -7.07
CA VAL A 180 6.00 -8.81 -7.87
C VAL A 180 6.95 -9.87 -8.40
N ILE A 181 7.42 -10.80 -7.54
CA ILE A 181 8.36 -11.85 -7.96
C ILE A 181 7.71 -12.85 -8.92
N GLY A 182 6.48 -13.26 -8.66
CA GLY A 182 5.78 -14.27 -9.48
C GLY A 182 5.48 -13.82 -10.92
N ASN A 183 5.59 -12.52 -11.21
CA ASN A 183 5.51 -11.96 -12.56
C ASN A 183 6.89 -11.73 -13.21
N SER A 184 7.97 -11.94 -12.48
CA SER A 184 9.33 -11.86 -13.01
C SER A 184 9.67 -13.11 -13.83
N GLY A 185 8.90 -13.42 -14.87
CA GLY A 185 9.32 -14.29 -15.95
C GLY A 185 10.48 -13.61 -16.65
N THR A 186 11.69 -14.14 -16.41
CA THR A 186 12.88 -13.99 -17.23
C THR A 186 13.23 -12.59 -17.73
N ASN A 187 14.25 -11.98 -17.12
CA ASN A 187 15.05 -10.86 -17.67
C ASN A 187 14.49 -9.43 -17.56
N VAL A 188 13.33 -9.19 -16.99
CA VAL A 188 12.87 -7.81 -16.76
C VAL A 188 13.41 -7.32 -15.41
N PRO A 189 14.18 -6.22 -15.35
CA PRO A 189 14.62 -5.63 -14.09
C PRO A 189 13.41 -5.33 -13.20
N ARG A 190 13.42 -5.80 -11.95
CA ARG A 190 12.28 -5.75 -11.02
C ARG A 190 11.71 -4.33 -10.80
N HIS A 191 12.53 -3.30 -10.94
CA HIS A 191 12.08 -1.90 -10.88
C HIS A 191 11.21 -1.47 -12.08
N ILE A 192 11.30 -2.18 -13.21
CA ILE A 192 10.49 -1.92 -14.40
C ILE A 192 9.08 -2.54 -14.24
N LEU A 193 8.91 -3.57 -13.41
CA LEU A 193 7.62 -4.23 -13.18
C LEU A 193 6.56 -3.28 -12.60
N PHE A 194 6.97 -2.28 -11.84
CA PHE A 194 6.06 -1.24 -11.35
C PHE A 194 5.80 -0.15 -12.40
N HIS A 195 6.65 -0.05 -13.41
CA HIS A 195 6.53 0.94 -14.48
C HIS A 195 5.76 0.40 -15.69
N GLU A 196 5.96 -0.87 -16.03
CA GLU A 196 5.10 -1.59 -16.96
C GLU A 196 3.91 -2.11 -16.17
N LYS A 197 2.76 -1.44 -16.30
CA LYS A 197 1.45 -1.87 -15.78
C LYS A 197 1.06 -3.21 -16.40
N THR A 198 1.74 -4.28 -16.00
CA THR A 198 1.28 -5.61 -16.34
C THR A 198 0.03 -5.86 -15.53
N ALA A 199 -1.11 -5.88 -16.21
CA ALA A 199 -2.43 -6.09 -15.60
C ALA A 199 -2.43 -7.26 -14.60
N GLY A 200 -1.59 -8.27 -14.84
CA GLY A 200 -1.43 -9.42 -13.96
C GLY A 200 -0.84 -9.13 -12.58
N VAL A 201 0.10 -8.17 -12.42
CA VAL A 201 0.64 -7.79 -11.11
C VAL A 201 -0.43 -7.10 -10.29
N PHE A 202 -1.11 -6.13 -10.88
CA PHE A 202 -2.16 -5.38 -10.19
C PHE A 202 -3.36 -6.26 -9.83
N MET A 203 -3.77 -7.18 -10.69
CA MET A 203 -4.85 -8.12 -10.37
C MET A 203 -4.48 -9.02 -9.18
N LYS A 204 -3.26 -9.50 -9.08
CA LYS A 204 -2.79 -10.28 -7.93
C LYS A 204 -2.71 -9.44 -6.66
N MET A 205 -2.26 -8.17 -6.77
CA MET A 205 -2.24 -7.25 -5.63
C MET A 205 -3.64 -6.93 -5.15
N ILE A 206 -4.60 -6.71 -6.05
CA ILE A 206 -6.01 -6.54 -5.71
C ILE A 206 -6.55 -7.81 -5.03
N ALA A 207 -6.24 -8.99 -5.55
CA ALA A 207 -6.63 -10.25 -4.91
C ALA A 207 -6.03 -10.39 -3.50
N ALA A 208 -4.76 -10.00 -3.29
CA ALA A 208 -4.13 -10.02 -1.97
C ALA A 208 -4.80 -9.05 -1.00
N VAL A 209 -5.19 -7.85 -1.47
CA VAL A 209 -5.97 -6.88 -0.69
C VAL A 209 -7.34 -7.45 -0.33
N LEU A 210 -8.05 -8.07 -1.28
CA LEU A 210 -9.34 -8.70 -1.04
C LEU A 210 -9.27 -9.82 0.00
N ILE A 211 -8.24 -10.68 -0.08
CA ILE A 211 -8.02 -11.76 0.89
C ILE A 211 -7.72 -11.17 2.28
N GLY A 212 -6.82 -10.19 2.36
CA GLY A 212 -6.48 -9.51 3.61
C GLY A 212 -7.69 -8.90 4.29
N ALA A 213 -8.54 -8.27 3.52
CA ALA A 213 -9.72 -7.62 4.04
C ALA A 213 -10.84 -8.59 4.45
N PHE A 214 -10.99 -9.69 3.75
CA PHE A 214 -11.88 -10.76 4.22
C PHE A 214 -11.41 -11.28 5.58
N ALA A 215 -10.11 -11.40 5.78
CA ALA A 215 -9.52 -11.82 7.04
C ALA A 215 -9.69 -10.79 8.17
N TRP A 216 -9.63 -9.47 7.86
CA TRP A 216 -9.82 -8.39 8.83
C TRP A 216 -11.27 -7.90 8.93
N GLN A 217 -12.20 -8.45 8.13
CA GLN A 217 -13.60 -8.01 8.05
C GLN A 217 -13.76 -6.54 7.66
N GLU A 218 -12.82 -6.03 6.84
CA GLU A 218 -12.82 -4.65 6.41
C GLU A 218 -13.98 -4.33 5.45
N PRO A 219 -14.50 -3.10 5.46
CA PRO A 219 -15.56 -2.69 4.56
C PRO A 219 -15.13 -2.76 3.08
N LEU A 220 -16.01 -3.26 2.22
CA LEU A 220 -15.73 -3.41 0.78
C LEU A 220 -15.28 -2.12 0.08
N TRP A 221 -15.70 -0.95 0.55
CA TRP A 221 -15.32 0.31 -0.05
C TRP A 221 -13.84 0.68 0.24
N VAL A 222 -13.29 0.28 1.39
CA VAL A 222 -11.86 0.45 1.70
C VAL A 222 -11.01 -0.33 0.72
N LEU A 223 -11.46 -1.56 0.40
CA LEU A 223 -10.83 -2.41 -0.59
C LEU A 223 -10.88 -1.82 -1.98
N ALA A 224 -12.07 -1.35 -2.37
CA ALA A 224 -12.26 -0.71 -3.66
C ALA A 224 -11.36 0.52 -3.79
N LEU A 225 -11.26 1.34 -2.73
CA LEU A 225 -10.43 2.54 -2.74
C LEU A 225 -8.94 2.20 -2.78
N THR A 226 -8.51 1.19 -2.02
CA THR A 226 -7.12 0.69 -2.09
C THR A 226 -6.81 0.18 -3.50
N ALA A 227 -7.69 -0.62 -4.09
CA ALA A 227 -7.52 -1.12 -5.46
C ALA A 227 -7.43 0.03 -6.48
N VAL A 228 -8.29 1.04 -6.37
CA VAL A 228 -8.25 2.25 -7.22
C VAL A 228 -6.93 2.99 -7.04
N CYS A 229 -6.45 3.18 -5.82
CA CYS A 229 -5.16 3.83 -5.56
C CYS A 229 -4.00 3.06 -6.20
N LEU A 230 -4.00 1.74 -6.10
CA LEU A 230 -2.98 0.89 -6.72
C LEU A 230 -3.07 0.91 -8.25
N LEU A 231 -4.27 0.91 -8.83
CA LEU A 231 -4.48 1.01 -10.28
C LEU A 231 -4.04 2.36 -10.85
N LEU A 232 -4.21 3.44 -10.08
CA LEU A 232 -3.79 4.79 -10.47
C LEU A 232 -2.31 5.05 -10.25
N TYR A 233 -1.60 4.15 -9.57
CA TYR A 233 -0.17 4.28 -9.34
C TYR A 233 0.61 4.20 -10.65
N ASP A 234 1.51 5.17 -10.91
CA ASP A 234 2.21 5.35 -12.16
C ASP A 234 3.66 4.80 -12.18
N GLY A 235 4.11 4.22 -11.07
CA GLY A 235 5.48 3.74 -10.94
C GLY A 235 6.52 4.85 -10.69
N TYR A 236 6.11 6.13 -10.69
CA TYR A 236 7.01 7.24 -10.42
C TYR A 236 7.17 7.51 -8.94
N ARG A 237 8.41 7.75 -8.52
CA ARG A 237 8.74 8.07 -7.13
C ARG A 237 8.10 9.38 -6.65
N GLY A 238 7.81 10.31 -7.54
CA GLY A 238 7.36 11.65 -7.21
C GLY A 238 8.46 12.52 -6.56
N ARG A 239 8.20 13.83 -6.46
CA ARG A 239 9.10 14.78 -5.78
C ARG A 239 8.77 14.81 -4.29
N SER A 240 9.41 13.97 -3.49
CA SER A 240 9.43 14.15 -2.04
C SER A 240 10.66 14.95 -1.64
N ARG A 241 10.46 16.19 -1.20
CA ARG A 241 11.54 17.10 -0.77
C ARG A 241 12.14 16.66 0.58
N PHE A 242 11.39 15.89 1.37
CA PHE A 242 11.80 15.48 2.73
C PHE A 242 11.68 13.97 2.88
N ARG A 243 12.77 13.26 2.57
CA ARG A 243 12.82 11.79 2.73
C ARG A 243 12.68 11.32 4.18
N SER A 244 13.17 12.12 5.12
CA SER A 244 13.12 11.82 6.55
C SER A 244 11.83 12.24 7.23
N PHE A 245 10.97 13.03 6.55
CA PHE A 245 9.73 13.55 7.11
C PHE A 245 8.83 12.44 7.65
N PHE A 246 8.67 11.36 6.90
CA PHE A 246 7.78 10.25 7.27
C PHE A 246 8.21 9.54 8.57
N TYR A 247 9.52 9.41 8.81
CA TYR A 247 10.06 8.81 10.02
C TYR A 247 9.93 9.71 11.26
N ILE A 248 9.94 11.02 11.06
CA ILE A 248 9.77 12.01 12.14
C ILE A 248 8.29 12.23 12.43
N TYR A 249 7.45 12.24 11.39
CA TYR A 249 6.03 12.48 11.50
C TYR A 249 5.35 11.42 12.38
N TYR A 250 5.72 10.15 12.22
CA TYR A 250 5.07 9.05 12.93
C TYR A 250 5.17 9.17 14.46
N PRO A 251 6.33 9.31 15.09
CA PRO A 251 6.38 9.54 16.53
C PRO A 251 5.83 10.91 16.95
N ALA A 252 6.01 11.95 16.14
CA ALA A 252 5.59 13.29 16.50
C ALA A 252 4.06 13.43 16.57
N HIS A 253 3.31 12.89 15.57
CA HIS A 253 1.85 12.99 15.60
C HIS A 253 1.22 12.19 16.74
N LEU A 254 1.81 11.04 17.12
CA LEU A 254 1.36 10.25 18.26
C LEU A 254 1.51 11.04 19.58
N LEU A 255 2.64 11.72 19.78
CA LEU A 255 2.83 12.59 20.94
C LEU A 255 1.82 13.75 20.95
N VAL A 256 1.58 14.38 19.79
CA VAL A 256 0.58 15.46 19.68
C VAL A 256 -0.80 14.94 20.06
N LEU A 257 -1.20 13.78 19.56
CA LEU A 257 -2.51 13.18 19.88
C LEU A 257 -2.61 12.79 21.35
N TYR A 258 -1.55 12.25 21.95
CA TYR A 258 -1.49 11.96 23.38
C TYR A 258 -1.73 13.21 24.24
N PHE A 259 -1.15 14.36 23.89
CA PHE A 259 -1.36 15.59 24.64
C PHE A 259 -2.73 16.26 24.38
N LEU A 260 -3.44 15.85 23.33
CA LEU A 260 -4.78 16.36 22.99
C LEU A 260 -5.91 15.45 23.52
N SER A 261 -5.61 14.24 23.93
CA SER A 261 -6.57 13.27 24.51
C SER A 261 -6.70 13.48 26.01
#